data_6d9ed7764ca34926c46819bc106114f7
#
_entry.id   6d9ed7764ca34926c46819bc106114f7
#
_cell.length_a   1.000
_cell.length_b   1.000
_cell.length_c   1.000
_cell.angle_alpha   90.00
_cell.angle_beta   90.00
_cell.angle_gamma   90.00
#
_symmetry.space_group_name_H-M   'P 1'
#
loop_
_entity.id
_entity.type
_entity.pdbx_description
1 polymer ?
#
loop_
_entity_poly.entity_id
_entity_poly.type
_entity_poly.pdbx_seq_one_letter_code
_entity_poly.pdbx_strand_id
1 'polypeptide(L)'
;AIAPVSIAASADQISARGQNDAKPAVDAKEQRKQDAQARQQLAEKTRPLKRELEQIDQRLSALVAERADLEQRLTQPLPPAEIADLGRRLKAGHDETAQLEERWLEISAGLEELGVGTSA
;
A
#
# COMPACT_ATOMS: atom_id res chain seq x y z
N ALA A 1 10.37 42.85 47.14
CA ALA A 1 11.62 43.12 46.42
C ALA A 1 11.99 41.98 45.47
N ILE A 2 11.66 40.79 45.84
CA ILE A 2 12.00 39.59 45.05
C ILE A 2 11.12 39.49 43.82
N ALA A 3 9.87 39.87 43.90
CA ALA A 3 8.91 39.72 42.82
C ALA A 3 9.31 40.49 41.56
N PRO A 4 9.77 41.73 41.60
CA PRO A 4 10.18 42.41 40.36
C PRO A 4 11.33 41.72 39.64
N VAL A 5 12.24 41.15 40.40
CA VAL A 5 13.38 40.44 39.80
C VAL A 5 12.91 39.20 39.06
N SER A 6 11.97 38.46 39.65
CA SER A 6 11.43 37.27 39.01
C SER A 6 10.71 37.60 37.72
N ILE A 7 9.97 38.69 37.68
CA ILE A 7 9.24 39.11 36.50
C ILE A 7 10.20 39.49 35.39
N ALA A 8 11.29 40.17 35.71
CA ALA A 8 12.28 40.54 34.72
C ALA A 8 12.96 39.31 34.11
N ALA A 9 13.26 38.32 34.90
CA ALA A 9 13.84 37.08 34.42
C ALA A 9 12.90 36.34 33.48
N SER A 10 11.61 36.33 33.80
CA SER A 10 10.61 35.71 32.96
C SER A 10 10.48 36.43 31.60
N ALA A 11 10.52 37.75 31.62
CA ALA A 11 10.46 38.54 30.41
C ALA A 11 11.64 38.25 29.47
N ASP A 12 12.81 38.14 30.04
CA ASP A 12 14.03 37.84 29.26
C ASP A 12 13.94 36.45 28.63
N GLN A 13 13.42 35.48 29.34
CA GLN A 13 13.26 34.12 28.81
C GLN A 13 12.24 34.09 27.67
N ILE A 14 11.17 34.82 27.78
CA ILE A 14 10.16 34.91 26.73
C ILE A 14 10.76 35.56 25.49
N SER A 15 11.53 36.63 25.65
CA SER A 15 12.16 37.29 24.54
C SER A 15 13.15 36.37 23.81
N ALA A 16 13.94 35.64 24.56
CA ALA A 16 14.89 34.68 23.98
C ALA A 16 14.17 33.58 23.20
N ARG A 17 13.08 33.09 23.72
CA ARG A 17 12.26 32.09 23.01
C ARG A 17 11.69 32.67 21.72
N GLY A 18 11.22 33.87 21.73
CA GLY A 18 10.71 34.53 20.54
C GLY A 18 11.72 34.61 19.43
N GLN A 19 12.95 34.93 19.77
CA GLN A 19 14.03 34.98 18.78
C GLN A 19 14.37 33.60 18.22
N ASN A 20 14.39 32.60 19.07
CA ASN A 20 14.66 31.23 18.64
C ASN A 20 13.53 30.63 17.81
N ASP A 21 12.31 31.03 18.11
CA ASP A 21 11.13 30.51 17.38
C ASP A 21 11.02 31.04 15.96
N ALA A 22 11.60 32.19 15.65
CA ALA A 22 11.58 32.75 14.31
C ALA A 22 12.25 31.79 13.31
N LYS A 23 13.39 31.26 13.67
CA LYS A 23 14.12 30.30 12.85
C LYS A 23 13.41 28.94 12.74
N PRO A 24 12.96 28.35 13.86
CA PRO A 24 12.17 27.11 13.79
C PRO A 24 10.89 27.25 12.98
N ALA A 25 10.25 28.41 12.97
CA ALA A 25 9.03 28.60 12.17
C ALA A 25 9.31 28.51 10.67
N VAL A 26 10.43 29.07 10.19
CA VAL A 26 10.85 28.94 8.79
C VAL A 26 11.21 27.50 8.48
N ASP A 27 11.97 26.87 9.37
CA ASP A 27 12.34 25.46 9.20
C ASP A 27 11.12 24.54 9.22
N ALA A 28 10.13 24.84 10.05
CA ALA A 28 8.90 24.07 10.12
C ALA A 28 8.09 24.17 8.82
N LYS A 29 8.07 25.36 8.21
CA LYS A 29 7.40 25.56 6.93
C LYS A 29 8.09 24.77 5.83
N GLU A 30 9.41 24.83 5.78
CA GLU A 30 10.20 24.07 4.83
C GLU A 30 10.04 22.59 5.04
N GLN A 31 10.04 22.14 6.29
CA GLN A 31 9.84 20.74 6.65
C GLN A 31 8.48 20.24 6.19
N ARG A 32 7.43 21.02 6.40
CA ARG A 32 6.08 20.63 5.93
C ARG A 32 6.02 20.53 4.43
N LYS A 33 6.73 21.41 3.73
CA LYS A 33 6.81 21.35 2.26
C LYS A 33 7.52 20.08 1.80
N GLN A 34 8.64 19.74 2.44
CA GLN A 34 9.37 18.53 2.13
C GLN A 34 8.57 17.28 2.47
N ASP A 35 7.84 17.28 3.58
CA ASP A 35 6.99 16.18 3.99
C ASP A 35 5.84 15.99 2.99
N ALA A 36 5.26 17.09 2.52
CA ALA A 36 4.21 17.03 1.51
C ALA A 36 4.72 16.44 0.20
N GLN A 37 5.91 16.85 -0.23
CA GLN A 37 6.55 16.30 -1.42
C GLN A 37 6.87 14.82 -1.27
N ALA A 38 7.38 14.43 -0.10
CA ALA A 38 7.69 13.04 0.19
C ALA A 38 6.43 12.18 0.16
N ARG A 39 5.33 12.66 0.75
CA ARG A 39 4.05 11.94 0.71
C ARG A 39 3.53 11.80 -0.72
N GLN A 40 3.67 12.86 -1.53
CA GLN A 40 3.25 12.82 -2.91
C GLN A 40 4.06 11.82 -3.72
N GLN A 41 5.38 11.83 -3.56
CA GLN A 41 6.25 10.86 -4.22
C GLN A 41 5.93 9.43 -3.81
N LEU A 42 5.68 9.22 -2.53
CA LEU A 42 5.30 7.92 -2.01
C LEU A 42 3.97 7.47 -2.62
N ALA A 43 2.98 8.36 -2.67
CA ALA A 43 1.69 8.07 -3.27
C ALA A 43 1.83 7.72 -4.76
N GLU A 44 2.69 8.41 -5.48
CA GLU A 44 2.94 8.12 -6.90
C GLU A 44 3.56 6.74 -7.11
N LYS A 45 4.41 6.30 -6.19
CA LYS A 45 5.02 4.98 -6.25
C LYS A 45 4.06 3.87 -5.81
N THR A 46 3.24 4.13 -4.80
CA THR A 46 2.37 3.12 -4.23
C THR A 46 1.06 2.95 -4.99
N ARG A 47 0.55 4.01 -5.62
CA ARG A 47 -0.74 3.97 -6.32
C ARG A 47 -0.79 2.91 -7.42
N PRO A 48 0.19 2.83 -8.34
CA PRO A 48 0.16 1.78 -9.35
C PRO A 48 0.29 0.38 -8.76
N LEU A 49 1.05 0.21 -7.69
CA LEU A 49 1.18 -1.08 -7.02
C LEU A 49 -0.13 -1.52 -6.37
N LYS A 50 -0.81 -0.61 -5.70
CA LYS A 50 -2.12 -0.89 -5.11
C LYS A 50 -3.16 -1.21 -6.17
N ARG A 51 -3.12 -0.52 -7.30
CA ARG A 51 -4.03 -0.78 -8.41
C ARG A 51 -3.78 -2.16 -9.00
N GLU A 52 -2.53 -2.54 -9.13
CA GLU A 52 -2.18 -3.87 -9.63
C GLU A 52 -2.65 -4.96 -8.67
N LEU A 53 -2.50 -4.75 -7.35
CA LEU A 53 -3.02 -5.69 -6.34
C LEU A 53 -4.53 -5.89 -6.48
N GLU A 54 -5.25 -4.79 -6.67
CA GLU A 54 -6.70 -4.86 -6.84
C GLU A 54 -7.07 -5.67 -8.09
N GLN A 55 -6.37 -5.45 -9.20
CA GLN A 55 -6.59 -6.20 -10.43
C GLN A 55 -6.27 -7.68 -10.24
N ILE A 56 -5.19 -7.99 -9.52
CA ILE A 56 -4.81 -9.37 -9.21
C ILE A 56 -5.89 -10.04 -8.36
N ASP A 57 -6.38 -9.36 -7.33
CA ASP A 57 -7.42 -9.90 -6.46
C ASP A 57 -8.70 -10.19 -7.25
N GLN A 58 -9.10 -9.30 -8.15
CA GLN A 58 -10.27 -9.51 -9.01
C GLN A 58 -10.06 -10.71 -9.93
N ARG A 59 -8.89 -10.82 -10.52
CA ARG A 59 -8.58 -11.94 -11.42
C ARG A 59 -8.52 -13.27 -10.65
N LEU A 60 -7.94 -13.28 -9.46
CA LEU A 60 -7.90 -14.48 -8.63
C LEU A 60 -9.31 -14.94 -8.25
N SER A 61 -10.19 -14.02 -7.92
CA SER A 61 -11.60 -14.35 -7.64
C SER A 61 -12.29 -14.95 -8.85
N ALA A 62 -12.05 -14.40 -10.04
CA ALA A 62 -12.60 -14.94 -11.28
C ALA A 62 -12.07 -16.34 -11.56
N LEU A 63 -10.79 -16.59 -11.31
CA LEU A 63 -10.18 -17.90 -11.51
C LEU A 63 -10.73 -18.94 -10.54
N VAL A 64 -11.01 -18.57 -9.31
CA VAL A 64 -11.65 -19.46 -8.33
C VAL A 64 -13.03 -19.87 -8.81
N ALA A 65 -13.84 -18.92 -9.30
CA ALA A 65 -15.17 -19.19 -9.82
C ALA A 65 -15.12 -20.07 -11.06
N GLU A 66 -14.18 -19.79 -11.95
CA GLU A 66 -14.00 -20.60 -13.17
C GLU A 66 -13.60 -22.03 -12.83
N ARG A 67 -12.68 -22.20 -11.88
CA ARG A 67 -12.27 -23.53 -11.43
C ARG A 67 -13.43 -24.31 -10.86
N ALA A 68 -14.25 -23.68 -10.04
CA ALA A 68 -15.41 -24.32 -9.44
C ALA A 68 -16.41 -24.77 -10.54
N ASP A 69 -16.62 -23.94 -11.55
CA ASP A 69 -17.50 -24.27 -12.67
C ASP A 69 -16.95 -25.46 -13.47
N LEU A 70 -15.66 -25.44 -13.78
CA LEU A 70 -15.01 -26.52 -14.53
C LEU A 70 -15.04 -27.84 -13.76
N GLU A 71 -14.76 -27.78 -12.45
CA GLU A 71 -14.83 -28.98 -11.60
C GLU A 71 -16.22 -29.54 -11.53
N GLN A 72 -17.25 -28.69 -11.50
CA GLN A 72 -18.64 -29.13 -11.49
C GLN A 72 -19.00 -29.81 -12.79
N ARG A 73 -18.56 -29.28 -13.93
CA ARG A 73 -18.79 -29.90 -15.23
C ARG A 73 -18.16 -31.28 -15.33
N LEU A 74 -16.98 -31.45 -14.71
CA LEU A 74 -16.28 -32.73 -14.71
C LEU A 74 -16.98 -33.80 -13.88
N THR A 75 -17.95 -33.44 -13.03
CA THR A 75 -18.76 -34.43 -12.31
C THR A 75 -19.83 -35.06 -13.17
N GLN A 76 -20.10 -34.54 -14.37
CA GLN A 76 -21.10 -35.02 -15.29
C GLN A 76 -20.48 -35.94 -16.33
N PRO A 77 -21.27 -36.85 -16.92
CA PRO A 77 -20.75 -37.69 -18.01
C PRO A 77 -20.52 -36.82 -19.25
N LEU A 78 -19.25 -36.74 -19.67
CA LEU A 78 -18.83 -35.92 -20.79
C LEU A 78 -18.04 -36.78 -21.80
N PRO A 79 -18.02 -36.37 -23.08
CA PRO A 79 -17.13 -37.00 -24.04
C PRO A 79 -15.67 -36.81 -23.66
N PRO A 80 -14.79 -37.76 -24.02
CA PRO A 80 -13.37 -37.65 -23.67
C PRO A 80 -12.70 -36.36 -24.15
N ALA A 81 -13.10 -35.84 -25.30
CA ALA A 81 -12.55 -34.59 -25.83
C ALA A 81 -12.90 -33.42 -24.95
N GLU A 82 -14.10 -33.36 -24.40
CA GLU A 82 -14.50 -32.31 -23.47
C GLU A 82 -13.77 -32.43 -22.15
N ILE A 83 -13.61 -33.63 -21.64
CA ILE A 83 -12.84 -33.88 -20.39
C ILE A 83 -11.43 -33.38 -20.57
N ALA A 84 -10.79 -33.67 -21.70
CA ALA A 84 -9.44 -33.21 -22.00
C ALA A 84 -9.37 -31.69 -22.07
N ASP A 85 -10.36 -31.04 -22.70
CA ASP A 85 -10.40 -29.59 -22.81
C ASP A 85 -10.56 -28.94 -21.44
N LEU A 86 -11.47 -29.44 -20.63
CA LEU A 86 -11.68 -28.95 -19.27
C LEU A 86 -10.44 -29.12 -18.40
N GLY A 87 -9.75 -30.24 -18.57
CA GLY A 87 -8.49 -30.50 -17.88
C GLY A 87 -7.40 -29.47 -18.23
N ARG A 88 -7.31 -29.14 -19.53
CA ARG A 88 -6.37 -28.12 -19.98
C ARG A 88 -6.71 -26.74 -19.41
N ARG A 89 -8.00 -26.39 -19.36
CA ARG A 89 -8.44 -25.13 -18.78
C ARG A 89 -8.16 -25.06 -17.29
N LEU A 90 -8.38 -26.14 -16.57
CA LEU A 90 -8.05 -26.22 -15.16
C LEU A 90 -6.55 -26.00 -14.91
N LYS A 91 -5.74 -26.66 -15.73
CA LYS A 91 -4.27 -26.49 -15.62
C LYS A 91 -3.85 -25.05 -15.92
N ALA A 92 -4.39 -24.47 -16.98
CA ALA A 92 -4.07 -23.09 -17.35
C ALA A 92 -4.49 -22.11 -16.23
N GLY A 93 -5.66 -22.32 -15.66
CA GLY A 93 -6.11 -21.48 -14.52
C GLY A 93 -5.25 -21.65 -13.29
N HIS A 94 -4.81 -22.89 -13.03
CA HIS A 94 -3.92 -23.18 -11.93
C HIS A 94 -2.55 -22.49 -12.09
N ASP A 95 -2.00 -22.54 -13.29
CA ASP A 95 -0.73 -21.89 -13.62
C ASP A 95 -0.85 -20.37 -13.53
N GLU A 96 -1.94 -19.82 -14.02
CA GLU A 96 -2.18 -18.37 -13.91
C GLU A 96 -2.32 -17.95 -12.46
N THR A 97 -3.04 -18.72 -11.65
CA THR A 97 -3.18 -18.46 -10.22
C THR A 97 -1.82 -18.40 -9.52
N ALA A 98 -0.94 -19.36 -9.82
CA ALA A 98 0.40 -19.39 -9.23
C ALA A 98 1.21 -18.15 -9.60
N GLN A 99 1.15 -17.73 -10.87
CA GLN A 99 1.85 -16.54 -11.32
C GLN A 99 1.32 -15.27 -10.67
N LEU A 100 0.01 -15.16 -10.53
CA LEU A 100 -0.62 -14.01 -9.89
C LEU A 100 -0.31 -13.95 -8.39
N GLU A 101 -0.30 -15.08 -7.71
CA GLU A 101 0.08 -15.14 -6.31
C GLU A 101 1.53 -14.72 -6.09
N GLU A 102 2.42 -15.15 -6.98
CA GLU A 102 3.82 -14.75 -6.93
C GLU A 102 3.96 -13.25 -7.12
N ARG A 103 3.26 -12.68 -8.10
CA ARG A 103 3.28 -11.24 -8.34
C ARG A 103 2.66 -10.48 -7.15
N TRP A 104 1.60 -11.00 -6.57
CA TRP A 104 0.97 -10.43 -5.39
C TRP A 104 1.98 -10.32 -4.23
N LEU A 105 2.76 -11.38 -4.00
CA LEU A 105 3.78 -11.36 -2.97
C LEU A 105 4.87 -10.34 -3.24
N GLU A 106 5.30 -10.21 -4.49
CA GLU A 106 6.30 -9.21 -4.88
C GLU A 106 5.82 -7.80 -4.62
N ILE A 107 4.57 -7.50 -5.00
CA ILE A 107 3.98 -6.18 -4.80
C ILE A 107 3.81 -5.90 -3.31
N SER A 108 3.33 -6.87 -2.56
CA SER A 108 3.15 -6.74 -1.11
C SER A 108 4.47 -6.44 -0.42
N ALA A 109 5.52 -7.14 -0.80
CA ALA A 109 6.86 -6.90 -0.27
C ALA A 109 7.35 -5.50 -0.64
N GLY A 110 7.11 -5.07 -1.88
CA GLY A 110 7.47 -3.72 -2.31
C GLY A 110 6.76 -2.63 -1.54
N LEU A 111 5.47 -2.82 -1.26
CA LEU A 111 4.70 -1.87 -0.48
C LEU A 111 5.19 -1.82 0.98
N GLU A 112 5.55 -2.95 1.55
CA GLU A 112 6.12 -3.00 2.89
C GLU A 112 7.46 -2.26 2.96
N GLU A 113 8.30 -2.42 1.95
CA GLU A 113 9.57 -1.69 1.86
C GLU A 113 9.35 -0.19 1.79
N LEU A 114 8.28 0.25 1.16
CA LEU A 114 7.92 1.66 1.09
C LEU A 114 7.23 2.15 2.37
N GLY A 115 7.01 1.27 3.34
CA GLY A 115 6.36 1.63 4.58
C GLY A 115 4.85 1.73 4.50
N VAL A 116 4.25 1.14 3.47
CA VAL A 116 2.79 1.14 3.27
C VAL A 116 2.26 -0.25 3.55
N GLY A 117 1.30 -0.35 4.46
CA GLY A 117 0.66 -1.63 4.76
C GLY A 117 -0.16 -2.13 3.57
N THR A 118 -0.17 -3.45 3.40
CA THR A 118 -0.93 -4.11 2.35
C THR A 118 -2.27 -4.63 2.83
N SER A 119 -2.47 -4.67 4.12
CA SER A 119 -3.72 -5.12 4.70
C SER A 119 -4.83 -4.14 4.35
N ALA A 120 -5.77 -4.59 3.65
CA ALA A 120 -6.92 -3.78 3.32
C ALA A 120 -7.87 -3.69 4.51
#